data_9d064d199d43027dd98a4d05dd242ab8
#
_entry.id   9d064d199d43027dd98a4d05dd242ab8
#
_cell.length_a   1.000
_cell.length_b   1.000
_cell.length_c   1.000
_cell.angle_alpha   90.00
_cell.angle_beta   90.00
_cell.angle_gamma   90.00
#
_symmetry.space_group_name_H-M   'P 1'
#
loop_
_entity.id
_entity.type
_entity.pdbx_description
1 polymer ?
#
loop_
_entity_poly.entity_id
_entity_poly.type
_entity_poly.pdbx_seq_one_letter_code
_entity_poly.pdbx_strand_id
1 'polypeptide(L)'
;MIEVGTKLEEKVFYVDRGLLVAYADASGDQNPIHQDEAFARSVGLPNVISHGMLTMALVGKYVTDWAGGAAAVKEFSARFMKPVIVPAGEKVDVTVSAVVSHIEGDQITIEL
;
A
#
# COMPACT_ATOMS: atom_id res chain seq x y z
N MET A 1 -13.90 -13.57 18.73
CA MET A 1 -12.72 -13.24 19.55
C MET A 1 -11.47 -13.30 18.70
N ILE A 2 -10.58 -12.31 18.87
CA ILE A 2 -9.32 -12.25 18.09
C ILE A 2 -8.27 -13.10 18.79
N GLU A 3 -7.65 -14.00 18.02
CA GLU A 3 -6.61 -14.90 18.50
C GLU A 3 -5.41 -14.84 17.57
N VAL A 4 -4.25 -15.29 18.05
CA VAL A 4 -3.09 -15.49 17.19
C VAL A 4 -3.46 -16.49 16.08
N GLY A 5 -3.15 -16.16 14.84
CA GLY A 5 -3.55 -16.96 13.68
C GLY A 5 -4.86 -16.54 13.04
N THR A 6 -5.62 -15.63 13.67
CA THR A 6 -6.84 -15.08 13.07
C THR A 6 -6.50 -14.36 11.77
N LYS A 7 -7.18 -14.72 10.68
CA LYS A 7 -7.02 -14.06 9.38
C LYS A 7 -8.05 -12.94 9.25
N LEU A 8 -7.57 -11.76 8.89
CA LEU A 8 -8.44 -10.63 8.57
C LEU A 8 -9.01 -10.80 7.17
N GLU A 9 -10.14 -10.14 6.91
CA GLU A 9 -10.75 -10.14 5.60
C GLU A 9 -9.81 -9.51 4.57
N GLU A 10 -9.60 -10.20 3.45
CA GLU A 10 -8.79 -9.69 2.35
C GLU A 10 -9.49 -8.55 1.64
N LYS A 11 -8.74 -7.54 1.24
CA LYS A 11 -9.26 -6.41 0.49
C LYS A 11 -8.39 -6.11 -0.72
N VAL A 12 -9.05 -5.76 -1.83
CA VAL A 12 -8.38 -5.36 -3.07
C VAL A 12 -8.55 -3.86 -3.26
N PHE A 13 -7.43 -3.18 -3.45
CA PHE A 13 -7.39 -1.79 -3.86
C PHE A 13 -6.97 -1.71 -5.33
N TYR A 14 -7.40 -0.67 -6.02
CA TYR A 14 -7.03 -0.47 -7.41
C TYR A 14 -6.13 0.76 -7.55
N VAL A 15 -5.07 0.62 -8.33
CA VAL A 15 -4.13 1.70 -8.64
C VAL A 15 -4.08 1.89 -10.14
N ASP A 16 -4.26 3.12 -10.60
CA ASP A 16 -4.14 3.50 -12.01
C ASP A 16 -3.29 4.77 -12.15
N ARG A 17 -3.04 5.16 -13.38
CA ARG A 17 -2.23 6.37 -13.66
C ARG A 17 -2.87 7.64 -13.09
N GLY A 18 -4.18 7.73 -13.12
CA GLY A 18 -4.90 8.88 -12.54
C GLY A 18 -4.68 9.01 -11.04
N LEU A 19 -4.68 7.90 -10.33
CA LEU A 19 -4.40 7.88 -8.88
C LEU A 19 -2.96 8.31 -8.60
N LEU A 20 -1.99 7.89 -9.43
CA LEU A 20 -0.59 8.29 -9.26
C LEU A 20 -0.41 9.80 -9.43
N VAL A 21 -1.08 10.40 -10.42
CA VAL A 21 -1.07 11.85 -10.64
C VAL A 21 -1.69 12.57 -9.45
N ALA A 22 -2.84 12.11 -8.97
CA ALA A 22 -3.51 12.71 -7.82
C ALA A 22 -2.65 12.63 -6.55
N TYR A 23 -2.00 11.49 -6.34
CA TYR A 23 -1.10 11.31 -5.20
C TYR A 23 0.14 12.21 -5.29
N ALA A 24 0.73 12.33 -6.47
CA ALA A 24 1.87 13.22 -6.70
C ALA A 24 1.53 14.67 -6.36
N ASP A 25 0.34 15.12 -6.76
CA ASP A 25 -0.13 16.47 -6.46
C ASP A 25 -0.40 16.66 -4.96
N ALA A 26 -0.98 15.68 -4.31
CA ALA A 26 -1.33 15.75 -2.89
C ALA A 26 -0.10 15.66 -1.98
N SER A 27 0.87 14.82 -2.33
CA SER A 27 2.06 14.56 -1.51
C SER A 27 3.25 15.46 -1.84
N GLY A 28 3.25 16.07 -3.02
CA GLY A 28 4.40 16.83 -3.52
C GLY A 28 5.49 15.96 -4.15
N ASP A 29 5.31 14.65 -4.20
CA ASP A 29 6.28 13.73 -4.82
C ASP A 29 6.03 13.65 -6.33
N GLN A 30 6.75 14.48 -7.08
CA GLN A 30 6.63 14.57 -8.53
C GLN A 30 7.74 13.80 -9.26
N ASN A 31 8.33 12.78 -8.64
CA ASN A 31 9.36 11.99 -9.29
C ASN A 31 8.78 11.36 -10.59
N PRO A 32 9.43 11.60 -11.73
CA PRO A 32 8.89 11.16 -13.03
C PRO A 32 8.77 9.64 -13.19
N ILE A 33 9.39 8.83 -12.37
CA ILE A 33 9.21 7.35 -12.42
C ILE A 33 7.78 6.92 -12.13
N HIS A 34 6.97 7.81 -11.55
CA HIS A 34 5.57 7.54 -11.22
C HIS A 34 4.59 8.09 -12.26
N GLN A 35 5.08 8.79 -13.29
CA GLN A 35 4.22 9.46 -14.26
C GLN A 35 4.68 9.36 -15.71
N ASP A 36 5.97 9.19 -15.94
CA ASP A 36 6.59 9.20 -17.27
C ASP A 36 7.16 7.82 -17.60
N GLU A 37 6.49 7.11 -18.51
CA GLU A 37 6.90 5.77 -18.90
C GLU A 37 8.28 5.74 -19.55
N ALA A 38 8.57 6.71 -20.43
CA ALA A 38 9.87 6.76 -21.10
C ALA A 38 10.99 6.99 -20.08
N PHE A 39 10.78 7.87 -19.11
CA PHE A 39 11.75 8.11 -18.05
C PHE A 39 11.93 6.86 -17.18
N ALA A 40 10.83 6.21 -16.76
CA ALA A 40 10.90 4.99 -15.96
C ALA A 40 11.71 3.92 -16.66
N ARG A 41 11.48 3.70 -17.95
CA ARG A 41 12.24 2.72 -18.74
C ARG A 41 13.71 3.12 -18.86
N SER A 42 14.01 4.42 -18.98
CA SER A 42 15.39 4.91 -19.10
C SER A 42 16.25 4.63 -17.87
N VAL A 43 15.63 4.50 -16.70
CA VAL A 43 16.32 4.19 -15.44
C VAL A 43 16.23 2.70 -15.05
N GLY A 44 15.79 1.85 -15.97
CA GLY A 44 15.80 0.40 -15.78
C GLY A 44 14.50 -0.21 -15.25
N LEU A 45 13.43 0.57 -15.13
CA LEU A 45 12.13 0.05 -14.73
C LEU A 45 11.35 -0.44 -15.95
N PRO A 46 10.52 -1.49 -15.81
CA PRO A 46 9.73 -2.00 -16.94
C PRO A 46 8.61 -1.04 -17.37
N ASN A 47 8.14 -0.19 -16.47
CA ASN A 47 7.07 0.78 -16.71
C ASN A 47 7.01 1.76 -15.53
N VAL A 48 6.01 2.65 -15.54
CA VAL A 48 5.70 3.50 -14.39
C VAL A 48 5.36 2.64 -13.18
N ILE A 49 5.84 3.06 -12.01
CA ILE A 49 5.57 2.37 -10.75
C ILE A 49 4.78 3.26 -9.80
N SER A 50 4.00 2.63 -8.92
CA SER A 50 3.32 3.34 -7.84
C SER A 50 4.33 3.90 -6.83
N HIS A 51 4.01 5.06 -6.26
CA HIS A 51 4.77 5.58 -5.12
C HIS A 51 4.73 4.54 -3.98
N GLY A 52 5.88 4.25 -3.37
CA GLY A 52 5.94 3.36 -2.23
C GLY A 52 5.03 3.84 -1.10
N MET A 53 5.05 5.15 -0.82
CA MET A 53 4.20 5.74 0.22
C MET A 53 2.72 5.68 -0.11
N LEU A 54 2.33 5.69 -1.38
CA LEU A 54 0.93 5.45 -1.77
C LEU A 54 0.50 4.03 -1.43
N THR A 55 1.32 3.04 -1.79
CA THR A 55 1.05 1.64 -1.46
C THR A 55 0.96 1.46 0.05
N MET A 56 1.88 2.07 0.80
CA MET A 56 1.84 2.03 2.26
C MET A 56 0.58 2.68 2.83
N ALA A 57 0.11 3.77 2.22
CA ALA A 57 -1.12 4.44 2.63
C ALA A 57 -2.36 3.56 2.41
N LEU A 58 -2.42 2.81 1.33
CA LEU A 58 -3.51 1.86 1.07
C LEU A 58 -3.54 0.76 2.13
N VAL A 59 -2.39 0.22 2.47
CA VAL A 59 -2.25 -0.78 3.54
C VAL A 59 -2.63 -0.17 4.89
N GLY A 60 -2.21 1.07 5.16
CA GLY A 60 -2.58 1.80 6.36
C GLY A 60 -4.09 2.01 6.47
N LYS A 61 -4.75 2.33 5.36
CA LYS A 61 -6.21 2.44 5.33
C LYS A 61 -6.88 1.12 5.69
N TYR A 62 -6.39 0.01 5.14
CA TYR A 62 -6.88 -1.32 5.48
C TYR A 62 -6.81 -1.57 6.99
N VAL A 63 -5.68 -1.25 7.61
CA VAL A 63 -5.47 -1.45 9.05
C VAL A 63 -6.38 -0.55 9.88
N THR A 64 -6.46 0.73 9.55
CA THR A 64 -7.29 1.68 10.31
C THR A 64 -8.77 1.37 10.20
N ASP A 65 -9.24 0.92 9.04
CA ASP A 65 -10.63 0.50 8.86
C ASP A 65 -10.95 -0.72 9.72
N TRP A 66 -10.04 -1.69 9.77
CA TRP A 66 -10.21 -2.87 10.63
C TRP A 66 -10.15 -2.52 12.12
N ALA A 67 -9.23 -1.66 12.52
CA ALA A 67 -9.00 -1.31 13.92
C ALA A 67 -10.03 -0.32 14.48
N GLY A 68 -10.85 0.27 13.62
CA GLY A 68 -11.86 1.24 14.02
C GLY A 68 -11.36 2.68 14.10
N GLY A 69 -10.15 2.96 13.63
CA GLY A 69 -9.61 4.31 13.53
C GLY A 69 -8.09 4.37 13.65
N ALA A 70 -7.53 5.48 13.19
CA ALA A 70 -6.08 5.69 13.17
C ALA A 70 -5.46 5.73 14.57
N ALA A 71 -6.20 6.16 15.57
CA ALA A 71 -5.71 6.24 16.96
C ALA A 71 -5.37 4.88 17.55
N ALA A 72 -5.92 3.79 16.99
CA ALA A 72 -5.63 2.44 17.44
C ALA A 72 -4.28 1.91 16.93
N VAL A 73 -3.69 2.54 15.91
CA VAL A 73 -2.41 2.14 15.34
C VAL A 73 -1.28 2.79 16.14
N LYS A 74 -0.46 1.97 16.78
CA LYS A 74 0.67 2.44 17.59
C LYS A 74 1.96 2.49 16.78
N GLU A 75 2.16 1.50 15.93
CA GLU A 75 3.37 1.38 15.12
C GLU A 75 3.00 0.74 13.80
N PHE A 76 3.59 1.26 12.72
CA PHE A 76 3.38 0.75 11.38
C PHE A 76 4.70 0.82 10.61
N SER A 77 5.13 -0.31 10.09
CA SER A 77 6.33 -0.38 9.26
C SER A 77 6.07 -1.24 8.03
N ALA A 78 6.83 -0.98 6.98
CA ALA A 78 6.74 -1.74 5.74
C ALA A 78 8.11 -1.89 5.12
N ARG A 79 8.29 -2.99 4.38
CA ARG A 79 9.47 -3.23 3.56
C ARG A 79 9.01 -3.48 2.14
N PHE A 80 9.46 -2.64 1.23
CA PHE A 80 9.12 -2.77 -0.19
C PHE A 80 10.08 -3.75 -0.86
N MET A 81 9.55 -4.86 -1.34
CA MET A 81 10.35 -5.92 -1.96
C MET A 81 10.30 -5.87 -3.48
N LYS A 82 9.17 -5.42 -4.04
CA LYS A 82 8.95 -5.30 -5.48
C LYS A 82 8.12 -4.05 -5.76
N PRO A 83 8.38 -3.34 -6.87
CA PRO A 83 7.54 -2.23 -7.25
C PRO A 83 6.16 -2.68 -7.74
N VAL A 84 5.18 -1.83 -7.57
CA VAL A 84 3.86 -2.00 -8.17
C VAL A 84 3.88 -1.35 -9.54
N ILE A 85 3.85 -2.15 -10.60
CA ILE A 85 3.92 -1.68 -11.99
C ILE A 85 2.53 -1.23 -12.43
N VAL A 86 2.43 -0.02 -12.97
CA VAL A 86 1.15 0.57 -13.39
C VAL A 86 1.21 0.96 -14.87
N PRO A 87 0.87 0.05 -15.78
CA PRO A 87 0.83 0.37 -17.21
C PRO A 87 -0.26 1.38 -17.54
N ALA A 88 -0.07 2.13 -18.63
CA ALA A 88 -1.05 3.12 -19.06
C ALA A 88 -2.38 2.46 -19.42
N GLY A 89 -3.47 3.08 -18.97
CA GLY A 89 -4.82 2.61 -19.28
C GLY A 89 -5.28 1.38 -18.48
N GLU A 90 -4.49 0.89 -17.54
CA GLU A 90 -4.83 -0.28 -16.74
C GLU A 90 -5.08 0.09 -15.27
N LYS A 91 -6.00 -0.63 -14.64
CA LYS A 91 -6.15 -0.65 -13.19
C LYS A 91 -5.43 -1.87 -12.65
N VAL A 92 -4.54 -1.65 -11.71
CA VAL A 92 -3.73 -2.70 -11.11
C VAL A 92 -4.28 -3.02 -9.74
N ASP A 93 -4.47 -4.31 -9.46
CA ASP A 93 -4.94 -4.78 -8.17
C ASP A 93 -3.80 -4.76 -7.16
N VAL A 94 -4.05 -4.16 -6.00
CA VAL A 94 -3.20 -4.28 -4.82
C VAL A 94 -4.03 -5.00 -3.77
N THR A 95 -3.73 -6.26 -3.58
CA THR A 95 -4.45 -7.11 -2.63
C THR A 95 -3.76 -7.06 -1.27
N VAL A 96 -4.54 -6.76 -0.23
CA VAL A 96 -4.04 -6.70 1.15
C VAL A 96 -4.69 -7.80 1.96
N SER A 97 -3.88 -8.61 2.60
CA SER A 97 -4.31 -9.63 3.55
C SER A 97 -3.50 -9.51 4.84
N ALA A 98 -4.03 -10.00 5.92
CA ALA A 98 -3.39 -9.90 7.22
C ALA A 98 -3.71 -11.10 8.10
N VAL A 99 -2.79 -11.38 9.02
CA VAL A 99 -2.96 -12.39 10.05
C VAL A 99 -2.47 -11.84 11.38
N VAL A 100 -3.17 -12.17 12.44
CA VAL A 100 -2.74 -11.83 13.81
C VAL A 100 -1.55 -12.70 14.17
N SER A 101 -0.39 -12.09 14.41
CA SER A 101 0.85 -12.81 14.72
C SER A 101 1.19 -12.84 16.20
N HIS A 102 0.74 -11.84 16.96
CA HIS A 102 1.06 -11.72 18.36
C HIS A 102 -0.01 -10.92 19.11
N ILE A 103 -0.28 -11.31 20.34
CA ILE A 103 -1.18 -10.57 21.24
C ILE A 103 -0.49 -10.45 22.58
N GLU A 104 -0.38 -9.23 23.09
CA GLU A 104 0.19 -8.95 24.41
C GLU A 104 -0.66 -7.88 25.11
N GLY A 105 -1.44 -8.30 26.10
CA GLY A 105 -2.38 -7.42 26.77
C GLY A 105 -3.44 -6.87 25.80
N ASP A 106 -3.50 -5.55 25.67
CA ASP A 106 -4.37 -4.86 24.72
C ASP A 106 -3.70 -4.53 23.39
N GLN A 107 -2.47 -4.99 23.18
CA GLN A 107 -1.73 -4.78 21.94
C GLN A 107 -1.81 -6.01 21.04
N ILE A 108 -2.15 -5.77 19.79
CA ILE A 108 -2.27 -6.80 18.77
C ILE A 108 -1.29 -6.46 17.66
N THR A 109 -0.46 -7.44 17.28
CA THR A 109 0.45 -7.32 16.12
C THR A 109 -0.16 -8.11 14.97
N ILE A 110 -0.25 -7.46 13.82
CA ILE A 110 -0.71 -8.12 12.59
C ILE A 110 0.41 -8.07 11.54
N GLU A 111 0.52 -9.15 10.78
CA GLU A 111 1.40 -9.23 9.62
C GLU A 111 0.56 -9.06 8.36
N LEU A 112 1.00 -8.12 7.53
CA LEU A 112 0.32 -7.72 6.31
C LEU A 112 1.02 -8.32 5.08
#